data_31fcf1fa42a61dd1a5b8c525880b5ab7
#
_entry.id   31fcf1fa42a61dd1a5b8c525880b5ab7
#
_cell.length_a   1.000
_cell.length_b   1.000
_cell.length_c   1.000
_cell.angle_alpha   90.00
_cell.angle_beta   90.00
_cell.angle_gamma   90.00
#
_symmetry.space_group_name_H-M   'P 1'
#
loop_
_entity.id
_entity.type
_entity.pdbx_description
1 polymer ?
#
loop_
_entity_poly.entity_id
_entity_poly.type
_entity_poly.pdbx_seq_one_letter_code
_entity_poly.pdbx_strand_id
1 'polypeptide(L)'
;MQGNKNVKIGRQPDLENIRHNTKLSFIPSERNLATALKNVDRVYKSYELDVLFNHLFEWDEARENYTEEHPVELNIIGNMDYYYDPNQGDVIHLKDKRRKISPFYVSSGVQSVLPIVAMTHYFTGPIFVRGVDLSKNDVAALFRKLSQMPVKESQDADFLLNKLANIYTYQNTRLFIEEPEQNLFPESQQALINFIVERINTATRQTGKPSSVVITTHSPYIITAFNVLLKAARAEKIDADATYKVVPKNAIIPFSDIRAFYITDEGTLSNILDEEVQMIGGMELDHASDIVEDKLSLLNDVIYGQAE
;
A
#
# COMPACT_ATOMS: atom_id res chain seq x y z
N MET A 1 -1.95 -34.46 9.35
CA MET A 1 -2.03 -34.38 10.83
C MET A 1 -2.90 -33.19 11.20
N GLN A 2 -4.05 -33.47 11.81
CA GLN A 2 -5.01 -32.44 12.20
C GLN A 2 -4.53 -31.71 13.44
N GLY A 3 -4.22 -30.45 13.31
CA GLY A 3 -3.96 -29.57 14.46
C GLY A 3 -5.20 -28.75 14.81
N ASN A 4 -6.13 -29.35 15.57
CA ASN A 4 -7.25 -28.64 16.17
C ASN A 4 -6.74 -27.74 17.30
N LYS A 5 -6.36 -26.51 17.03
CA LYS A 5 -6.22 -25.48 18.06
C LYS A 5 -7.54 -24.75 18.19
N ASN A 6 -8.32 -25.10 19.20
CA ASN A 6 -9.51 -24.36 19.59
C ASN A 6 -9.11 -22.94 20.01
N VAL A 7 -9.35 -21.97 19.17
CA VAL A 7 -9.26 -20.55 19.53
C VAL A 7 -10.48 -20.22 20.39
N LYS A 8 -10.29 -20.03 21.69
CA LYS A 8 -11.32 -19.48 22.56
C LYS A 8 -11.43 -17.97 22.33
N ILE A 9 -12.47 -17.53 21.63
CA ILE A 9 -12.81 -16.11 21.55
C ILE A 9 -13.50 -15.72 22.85
N GLY A 10 -12.74 -15.12 23.78
CA GLY A 10 -13.29 -14.53 25.00
C GLY A 10 -13.86 -13.14 24.69
N ARG A 11 -15.08 -12.84 25.10
CA ARG A 11 -15.59 -11.47 25.15
C ARG A 11 -14.89 -10.74 26.30
N GLN A 12 -14.02 -9.80 26.00
CA GLN A 12 -13.56 -8.81 26.97
C GLN A 12 -14.56 -7.65 27.04
N PRO A 13 -14.95 -7.18 28.23
CA PRO A 13 -15.97 -6.13 28.40
C PRO A 13 -15.60 -4.77 27.76
N ASP A 14 -14.33 -4.48 27.54
CA ASP A 14 -13.83 -3.21 27.01
C ASP A 14 -13.64 -3.16 25.48
N LEU A 15 -14.05 -4.19 24.74
CA LEU A 15 -13.90 -4.24 23.28
C LEU A 15 -14.71 -3.17 22.52
N GLU A 16 -15.72 -2.56 23.14
CA GLU A 16 -16.47 -1.45 22.52
C GLU A 16 -15.62 -0.18 22.33
N ASN A 17 -14.60 0.02 23.16
CA ASN A 17 -13.66 1.14 23.03
C ASN A 17 -12.47 0.85 22.10
N ILE A 18 -12.32 -0.38 21.61
CA ILE A 18 -11.17 -0.84 20.79
C ILE A 18 -11.59 -1.02 19.31
N ARG A 19 -12.85 -0.89 18.97
CA ARG A 19 -13.29 -0.99 17.57
C ARG A 19 -12.82 0.23 16.79
N HIS A 20 -11.86 0.00 15.92
CA HIS A 20 -11.38 0.98 14.96
C HIS A 20 -12.01 0.70 13.61
N ASN A 21 -12.48 1.75 12.94
CA ASN A 21 -12.93 1.64 11.56
C ASN A 21 -11.68 1.67 10.65
N THR A 22 -11.33 0.49 10.13
CA THR A 22 -10.14 0.29 9.31
C THR A 22 -10.53 0.29 7.84
N LYS A 23 -9.89 1.12 7.01
CA LYS A 23 -9.95 0.98 5.56
C LYS A 23 -9.08 -0.20 5.14
N LEU A 24 -9.70 -1.17 4.50
CA LEU A 24 -8.99 -2.25 3.79
C LEU A 24 -8.99 -1.91 2.31
N SER A 25 -7.85 -1.98 1.65
CA SER A 25 -7.73 -1.79 0.21
C SER A 25 -6.75 -2.79 -0.38
N PHE A 26 -7.10 -3.33 -1.54
CA PHE A 26 -6.30 -4.29 -2.28
C PHE A 26 -5.96 -3.71 -3.66
N ILE A 27 -4.66 -3.60 -3.95
CA ILE A 27 -4.12 -3.11 -5.21
C ILE A 27 -3.47 -4.30 -5.94
N PRO A 28 -4.17 -4.91 -6.91
CA PRO A 28 -3.72 -6.13 -7.58
C PRO A 28 -2.56 -5.88 -8.55
N SER A 29 -1.98 -6.95 -9.04
CA SER A 29 -0.98 -6.91 -10.11
C SER A 29 -1.57 -6.34 -11.42
N GLU A 30 -2.86 -6.61 -11.72
CA GLU A 30 -3.58 -6.12 -12.91
C GLU A 30 -4.05 -4.66 -12.78
N ARG A 31 -3.57 -3.90 -11.83
CA ARG A 31 -3.96 -2.50 -11.55
C ARG A 31 -3.90 -1.56 -12.75
N ASN A 32 -3.14 -1.91 -13.78
CA ASN A 32 -3.07 -1.15 -15.03
C ASN A 32 -4.42 -1.00 -15.73
N LEU A 33 -5.36 -1.92 -15.50
CA LEU A 33 -6.73 -1.80 -16.01
C LEU A 33 -7.40 -0.51 -15.55
N ALA A 34 -7.10 -0.02 -14.34
CA ALA A 34 -7.65 1.23 -13.82
C ALA A 34 -7.33 2.44 -14.73
N THR A 35 -6.14 2.44 -15.34
CA THR A 35 -5.68 3.52 -16.24
C THR A 35 -6.08 3.31 -17.69
N ALA A 36 -6.49 2.10 -18.07
CA ALA A 36 -6.87 1.74 -19.43
C ALA A 36 -8.38 1.87 -19.70
N LEU A 37 -9.22 1.80 -18.67
CA LEU A 37 -10.68 1.84 -18.79
C LEU A 37 -11.20 3.28 -18.69
N LYS A 38 -11.77 3.81 -19.79
CA LYS A 38 -12.34 5.18 -19.82
C LYS A 38 -13.70 5.33 -19.12
N ASN A 39 -14.46 4.23 -18.99
CA ASN A 39 -15.82 4.23 -18.43
C ASN A 39 -16.05 2.96 -17.62
N VAL A 40 -15.62 2.99 -16.40
CA VAL A 40 -15.80 1.89 -15.46
C VAL A 40 -17.28 1.56 -15.27
N ASP A 41 -18.16 2.58 -15.20
CA ASP A 41 -19.62 2.43 -15.01
C ASP A 41 -20.35 1.55 -16.04
N ARG A 42 -19.79 1.39 -17.24
CA ARG A 42 -20.41 0.57 -18.30
C ARG A 42 -20.09 -0.90 -18.18
N VAL A 43 -19.03 -1.25 -17.46
CA VAL A 43 -18.57 -2.63 -17.28
C VAL A 43 -19.37 -3.34 -16.18
N TYR A 44 -19.96 -2.59 -15.26
CA TYR A 44 -20.58 -3.09 -14.02
C TYR A 44 -21.93 -3.82 -14.15
N LYS A 45 -22.54 -3.88 -15.33
CA LYS A 45 -23.92 -4.35 -15.42
C LYS A 45 -24.14 -5.85 -15.36
N SER A 46 -23.11 -6.71 -15.25
CA SER A 46 -23.30 -8.15 -15.47
C SER A 46 -22.40 -9.14 -14.72
N TYR A 47 -21.54 -8.74 -13.76
CA TYR A 47 -20.60 -9.66 -13.14
C TYR A 47 -20.66 -9.68 -11.61
N GLU A 48 -20.38 -10.83 -11.01
CA GLU A 48 -20.12 -10.95 -9.59
C GLU A 48 -18.94 -10.06 -9.19
N LEU A 49 -19.07 -9.37 -8.04
CA LEU A 49 -18.04 -8.47 -7.52
C LEU A 49 -16.82 -9.30 -7.11
N ASP A 50 -15.76 -9.25 -7.90
CA ASP A 50 -14.46 -9.80 -7.55
C ASP A 50 -13.50 -8.72 -7.02
N VAL A 51 -12.29 -9.13 -6.66
CA VAL A 51 -11.26 -8.26 -6.10
C VAL A 51 -10.86 -7.15 -7.08
N LEU A 52 -10.82 -7.46 -8.38
CA LEU A 52 -10.44 -6.50 -9.41
C LEU A 52 -11.50 -5.40 -9.57
N PHE A 53 -12.79 -5.75 -9.54
CA PHE A 53 -13.86 -4.75 -9.56
C PHE A 53 -13.83 -3.86 -8.33
N ASN A 54 -13.58 -4.42 -7.15
CA ASN A 54 -13.42 -3.61 -5.94
C ASN A 54 -12.26 -2.62 -6.08
N HIS A 55 -11.13 -3.05 -6.67
CA HIS A 55 -10.01 -2.15 -6.97
C HIS A 55 -10.41 -1.01 -7.90
N LEU A 56 -11.20 -1.27 -8.95
CA LEU A 56 -11.66 -0.24 -9.88
C LEU A 56 -12.59 0.77 -9.21
N PHE A 57 -13.48 0.34 -8.29
CA PHE A 57 -14.30 1.25 -7.50
C PHE A 57 -13.47 2.11 -6.55
N GLU A 58 -12.50 1.51 -5.88
CA GLU A 58 -11.60 2.23 -4.99
C GLU A 58 -10.69 3.21 -5.74
N TRP A 59 -10.30 2.85 -6.98
CA TRP A 59 -9.61 3.77 -7.87
C TRP A 59 -10.49 4.97 -8.24
N ASP A 60 -11.75 4.73 -8.61
CA ASP A 60 -12.71 5.77 -8.97
C ASP A 60 -12.94 6.73 -7.79
N GLU A 61 -13.09 6.20 -6.57
CA GLU A 61 -13.16 6.99 -5.34
C GLU A 61 -11.89 7.84 -5.11
N ALA A 62 -10.71 7.24 -5.27
CA ALA A 62 -9.46 7.91 -4.99
C ALA A 62 -9.14 9.01 -6.02
N ARG A 63 -9.37 8.77 -7.31
CA ARG A 63 -9.03 9.73 -8.38
C ARG A 63 -9.81 11.03 -8.30
N GLU A 64 -11.07 10.99 -7.85
CA GLU A 64 -11.90 12.20 -7.68
C GLU A 64 -11.34 13.17 -6.64
N ASN A 65 -10.41 12.73 -5.78
CA ASN A 65 -9.74 13.59 -4.80
C ASN A 65 -8.69 14.52 -5.43
N TYR A 66 -8.24 14.22 -6.66
CA TYR A 66 -7.16 14.96 -7.33
C TYR A 66 -7.71 15.85 -8.43
N THR A 67 -7.51 17.15 -8.28
CA THR A 67 -7.89 18.16 -9.27
C THR A 67 -6.65 18.82 -9.88
N GLU A 68 -6.81 19.62 -10.94
CA GLU A 68 -5.70 20.37 -11.51
C GLU A 68 -5.05 21.32 -10.50
N GLU A 69 -5.82 21.83 -9.52
CA GLU A 69 -5.31 22.71 -8.46
C GLU A 69 -4.61 21.90 -7.33
N HIS A 70 -5.02 20.66 -7.15
CA HIS A 70 -4.51 19.74 -6.11
C HIS A 70 -4.16 18.38 -6.72
N PRO A 71 -3.14 18.31 -7.58
CA PRO A 71 -2.73 17.07 -8.22
C PRO A 71 -1.94 16.17 -7.25
N VAL A 72 -1.82 14.89 -7.58
CA VAL A 72 -0.84 14.00 -6.93
C VAL A 72 0.45 13.93 -7.75
N GLU A 73 1.58 14.07 -7.07
CA GLU A 73 2.90 14.02 -7.71
C GLU A 73 3.35 12.57 -7.98
N LEU A 74 3.90 12.34 -9.17
CA LEU A 74 4.45 11.05 -9.61
C LEU A 74 5.99 11.09 -9.71
N ASN A 75 6.63 11.70 -8.70
CA ASN A 75 8.09 11.91 -8.69
C ASN A 75 8.93 10.62 -8.66
N ILE A 76 8.30 9.45 -8.46
CA ILE A 76 8.93 8.12 -8.44
C ILE A 76 9.55 7.75 -9.80
N ILE A 77 8.91 8.16 -10.89
CA ILE A 77 9.29 7.79 -12.26
C ILE A 77 9.51 8.98 -13.17
N GLY A 78 9.43 10.19 -12.67
CA GLY A 78 9.70 11.41 -13.43
C GLY A 78 9.01 12.63 -12.85
N ASN A 79 9.26 13.78 -13.47
CA ASN A 79 8.67 15.04 -13.03
C ASN A 79 7.28 15.23 -13.62
N MET A 80 6.29 14.55 -13.00
CA MET A 80 4.91 14.48 -13.48
C MET A 80 3.93 14.67 -12.34
N ASP A 81 2.75 15.18 -12.69
CA ASP A 81 1.56 15.23 -11.83
C ASP A 81 0.41 14.48 -12.47
N TYR A 82 -0.46 13.94 -11.62
CA TYR A 82 -1.73 13.35 -12.04
C TYR A 82 -2.89 14.07 -11.39
N TYR A 83 -3.96 14.27 -12.17
CA TYR A 83 -5.26 14.72 -11.68
C TYR A 83 -6.40 14.19 -12.55
N TYR A 84 -7.62 14.25 -12.02
CA TYR A 84 -8.85 13.89 -12.70
C TYR A 84 -9.63 15.16 -13.11
N ASP A 85 -10.03 15.23 -14.37
CA ASP A 85 -10.91 16.27 -14.91
C ASP A 85 -12.25 15.63 -15.30
N PRO A 86 -13.40 16.07 -14.75
CA PRO A 86 -14.70 15.49 -15.07
C PRO A 86 -15.05 15.47 -16.55
N ASN A 87 -14.49 16.39 -17.37
CA ASN A 87 -14.77 16.51 -18.79
C ASN A 87 -13.78 15.74 -19.67
N GLN A 88 -12.51 15.67 -19.26
CA GLN A 88 -11.42 15.07 -20.02
C GLN A 88 -11.03 13.69 -19.52
N GLY A 89 -11.41 13.34 -18.28
CA GLY A 89 -10.99 12.14 -17.60
C GLY A 89 -9.62 12.28 -16.92
N ASP A 90 -8.89 11.18 -16.82
CA ASP A 90 -7.59 11.13 -16.19
C ASP A 90 -6.51 11.85 -17.01
N VAL A 91 -5.73 12.69 -16.36
CA VAL A 91 -4.69 13.54 -16.99
C VAL A 91 -3.35 13.38 -16.28
N ILE A 92 -2.30 13.10 -17.05
CA ILE A 92 -0.90 13.22 -16.64
C ILE A 92 -0.35 14.52 -17.19
N HIS A 93 0.18 15.37 -16.32
CA HIS A 93 0.87 16.60 -16.69
C HIS A 93 2.38 16.37 -16.61
N LEU A 94 3.05 16.41 -17.77
CA LEU A 94 4.50 16.35 -17.89
C LEU A 94 5.06 17.75 -17.63
N LYS A 95 5.57 18.02 -16.43
CA LYS A 95 6.00 19.37 -16.00
C LYS A 95 7.10 19.94 -16.90
N ASP A 96 8.09 19.12 -17.26
CA ASP A 96 9.23 19.55 -18.08
C ASP A 96 8.85 19.94 -19.49
N LYS A 97 7.83 19.29 -20.04
CA LYS A 97 7.34 19.51 -21.41
C LYS A 97 6.10 20.41 -21.48
N ARG A 98 5.56 20.82 -20.33
CA ARG A 98 4.28 21.55 -20.20
C ARG A 98 3.15 20.92 -21.02
N ARG A 99 3.10 19.57 -21.02
CA ARG A 99 2.18 18.81 -21.87
C ARG A 99 1.27 17.95 -21.01
N LYS A 100 -0.01 17.95 -21.34
CA LYS A 100 -1.04 17.10 -20.73
C LYS A 100 -1.34 15.92 -21.65
N ILE A 101 -1.38 14.71 -21.11
CA ILE A 101 -1.67 13.48 -21.86
C ILE A 101 -2.54 12.56 -21.02
N SER A 102 -3.33 11.70 -21.65
CA SER A 102 -4.07 10.66 -20.93
C SER A 102 -3.12 9.56 -20.45
N PRO A 103 -3.37 8.95 -19.27
CA PRO A 103 -2.61 7.79 -18.77
C PRO A 103 -2.54 6.62 -19.75
N PHE A 104 -3.51 6.50 -20.64
CA PHE A 104 -3.50 5.47 -21.68
C PHE A 104 -2.29 5.56 -22.62
N TYR A 105 -1.72 6.76 -22.84
CA TYR A 105 -0.60 7.01 -23.77
C TYR A 105 0.77 7.12 -23.09
N VAL A 106 0.86 6.88 -21.80
CA VAL A 106 2.15 6.89 -21.08
C VAL A 106 2.80 5.52 -21.09
N SER A 107 4.05 5.44 -20.60
CA SER A 107 4.76 4.16 -20.47
C SER A 107 4.07 3.22 -19.48
N SER A 108 4.31 1.92 -19.64
CA SER A 108 3.78 0.88 -18.73
C SER A 108 4.19 1.10 -17.28
N GLY A 109 5.40 1.64 -17.04
CA GLY A 109 5.84 2.01 -15.69
C GLY A 109 4.97 3.09 -15.04
N VAL A 110 4.60 4.14 -15.80
CA VAL A 110 3.66 5.17 -15.30
C VAL A 110 2.30 4.57 -15.03
N GLN A 111 1.79 3.74 -15.94
CA GLN A 111 0.49 3.06 -15.77
C GLN A 111 0.47 2.15 -14.54
N SER A 112 1.58 1.47 -14.24
CA SER A 112 1.70 0.59 -13.06
C SER A 112 1.80 1.36 -11.74
N VAL A 113 2.54 2.49 -11.72
CA VAL A 113 2.79 3.27 -10.50
C VAL A 113 1.61 4.17 -10.14
N LEU A 114 0.93 4.72 -11.13
CA LEU A 114 -0.14 5.70 -10.91
C LEU A 114 -1.23 5.21 -9.94
N PRO A 115 -1.82 4.01 -10.10
CA PRO A 115 -2.82 3.53 -9.14
C PRO A 115 -2.22 3.33 -7.73
N ILE A 116 -0.99 2.81 -7.62
CA ILE A 116 -0.36 2.63 -6.31
C ILE A 116 -0.18 3.99 -5.62
N VAL A 117 0.37 4.99 -6.30
CA VAL A 117 0.64 6.31 -5.71
C VAL A 117 -0.66 7.00 -5.33
N ALA A 118 -1.62 7.10 -6.25
CA ALA A 118 -2.87 7.81 -6.00
C ALA A 118 -3.69 7.15 -4.88
N MET A 119 -3.89 5.84 -4.94
CA MET A 119 -4.66 5.12 -3.92
C MET A 119 -3.95 5.10 -2.57
N THR A 120 -2.64 4.84 -2.53
CA THR A 120 -1.87 4.90 -1.28
C THR A 120 -1.95 6.29 -0.66
N HIS A 121 -1.77 7.35 -1.45
CA HIS A 121 -1.88 8.73 -0.96
C HIS A 121 -3.28 9.00 -0.39
N TYR A 122 -4.32 8.64 -1.14
CA TYR A 122 -5.72 8.86 -0.74
C TYR A 122 -6.08 8.09 0.53
N PHE A 123 -5.80 6.78 0.58
CA PHE A 123 -6.16 5.92 1.71
C PHE A 123 -5.26 6.09 2.95
N THR A 124 -4.20 6.86 2.87
CA THR A 124 -3.33 7.18 4.01
C THR A 124 -3.40 8.64 4.46
N GLY A 125 -4.36 9.40 3.95
CA GLY A 125 -4.52 10.82 4.29
C GLY A 125 -5.95 11.33 4.08
N PRO A 126 -6.33 11.72 2.86
CA PRO A 126 -7.62 12.35 2.59
C PRO A 126 -8.84 11.56 3.10
N ILE A 127 -8.81 10.24 3.05
CA ILE A 127 -9.92 9.39 3.49
C ILE A 127 -10.26 9.55 4.98
N PHE A 128 -9.30 9.92 5.81
CA PHE A 128 -9.53 10.11 7.24
C PHE A 128 -10.36 11.37 7.55
N VAL A 129 -10.47 12.28 6.59
CA VAL A 129 -11.23 13.52 6.70
C VAL A 129 -12.58 13.44 5.99
N ARG A 130 -12.63 12.71 4.86
CA ARG A 130 -13.85 12.63 4.00
C ARG A 130 -15.01 11.91 4.70
N GLY A 131 -14.72 11.00 5.62
CA GLY A 131 -15.75 10.16 6.26
C GLY A 131 -16.13 8.95 5.41
N VAL A 132 -16.98 8.09 5.99
CA VAL A 132 -17.51 6.89 5.33
C VAL A 132 -18.84 7.25 4.67
N ASP A 133 -19.00 6.95 3.39
CA ASP A 133 -20.29 7.07 2.71
C ASP A 133 -21.26 6.02 3.28
N LEU A 134 -22.28 6.51 3.96
CA LEU A 134 -23.30 5.66 4.57
C LEU A 134 -24.49 5.49 3.63
N SER A 135 -24.93 4.24 3.49
CA SER A 135 -26.20 3.98 2.84
C SER A 135 -27.38 4.58 3.65
N LYS A 136 -28.48 4.87 2.99
CA LYS A 136 -29.72 5.33 3.66
C LYS A 136 -30.17 4.38 4.79
N ASN A 137 -29.89 3.09 4.64
CA ASN A 137 -30.24 2.07 5.64
C ASN A 137 -29.30 2.16 6.86
N ASP A 138 -28.01 2.44 6.66
CA ASP A 138 -27.03 2.63 7.74
C ASP A 138 -27.37 3.87 8.56
N VAL A 139 -27.72 4.98 7.88
CA VAL A 139 -28.18 6.22 8.52
C VAL A 139 -29.44 5.96 9.36
N ALA A 140 -30.43 5.23 8.81
CA ALA A 140 -31.64 4.89 9.54
C ALA A 140 -31.39 3.97 10.74
N ALA A 141 -30.50 2.99 10.60
CA ALA A 141 -30.08 2.10 11.68
C ALA A 141 -29.37 2.86 12.80
N LEU A 142 -28.57 3.84 12.43
CA LEU A 142 -27.87 4.71 13.37
C LEU A 142 -28.83 5.60 14.15
N PHE A 143 -29.77 6.28 13.48
CA PHE A 143 -30.81 7.07 14.14
C PHE A 143 -31.62 6.25 15.12
N ARG A 144 -31.95 4.98 14.78
CA ARG A 144 -32.62 4.05 15.69
C ARG A 144 -31.77 3.75 16.93
N LYS A 145 -30.47 3.51 16.76
CA LYS A 145 -29.56 3.25 17.89
C LYS A 145 -29.42 4.47 18.79
N LEU A 146 -29.29 5.67 18.21
CA LEU A 146 -29.21 6.92 18.95
C LEU A 146 -30.47 7.23 19.76
N SER A 147 -31.65 7.03 19.16
CA SER A 147 -32.94 7.26 19.84
C SER A 147 -33.24 6.28 20.97
N GLN A 148 -32.55 5.15 21.05
CA GLN A 148 -32.67 4.15 22.10
C GLN A 148 -31.67 4.32 23.24
N MET A 149 -30.72 5.25 23.15
CA MET A 149 -29.75 5.53 24.20
C MET A 149 -30.34 6.46 25.25
N PRO A 150 -30.25 6.12 26.54
CA PRO A 150 -30.68 7.02 27.60
C PRO A 150 -29.75 8.22 27.65
N VAL A 151 -30.29 9.40 27.36
CA VAL A 151 -29.55 10.69 27.44
C VAL A 151 -29.47 11.11 28.90
N LYS A 152 -28.28 11.06 29.48
CA LYS A 152 -27.97 11.65 30.78
C LYS A 152 -26.91 12.71 30.57
N GLU A 153 -27.34 13.97 30.59
CA GLU A 153 -26.54 15.22 30.68
C GLU A 153 -25.41 15.48 29.66
N SER A 154 -24.91 16.73 29.62
CA SER A 154 -24.01 17.27 28.58
C SER A 154 -22.69 16.48 28.28
N GLN A 155 -22.23 15.67 29.21
CA GLN A 155 -21.06 14.79 28.98
C GLN A 155 -21.37 13.64 27.98
N ASP A 156 -22.64 13.27 27.85
CA ASP A 156 -23.07 12.24 26.91
C ASP A 156 -23.08 12.72 25.45
N ALA A 157 -23.20 14.05 25.22
CA ALA A 157 -23.21 14.59 23.85
C ALA A 157 -21.83 14.49 23.19
N ASP A 158 -20.75 14.84 23.90
CA ASP A 158 -19.39 14.71 23.38
C ASP A 158 -18.98 13.26 23.20
N PHE A 159 -19.42 12.37 24.11
CA PHE A 159 -19.20 10.95 23.98
C PHE A 159 -19.95 10.36 22.78
N LEU A 160 -21.20 10.80 22.55
CA LEU A 160 -21.99 10.39 21.38
C LEU A 160 -21.40 10.93 20.09
N LEU A 161 -20.95 12.18 20.04
CA LEU A 161 -20.28 12.78 18.89
C LEU A 161 -18.97 12.03 18.55
N ASN A 162 -18.18 11.70 19.57
CA ASN A 162 -16.96 10.90 19.37
C ASN A 162 -17.26 9.47 18.90
N LYS A 163 -18.29 8.81 19.43
CA LYS A 163 -18.75 7.52 18.92
C LYS A 163 -19.23 7.61 17.47
N LEU A 164 -19.94 8.66 17.13
CA LEU A 164 -20.40 8.92 15.77
C LEU A 164 -19.20 9.15 14.84
N ALA A 165 -18.27 10.02 15.20
CA ALA A 165 -17.06 10.26 14.44
C ALA A 165 -16.29 8.94 14.19
N ASN A 166 -16.16 8.09 15.22
CA ASN A 166 -15.50 6.80 15.11
C ASN A 166 -16.21 5.79 14.20
N ILE A 167 -17.53 5.94 13.97
CA ILE A 167 -18.29 5.10 13.04
C ILE A 167 -18.19 5.64 11.61
N TYR A 168 -18.09 6.96 11.44
CA TYR A 168 -18.16 7.67 10.16
C TYR A 168 -16.80 8.01 9.55
N THR A 169 -15.70 7.85 10.30
CA THR A 169 -14.36 8.10 9.79
C THR A 169 -13.51 6.85 9.90
N TYR A 170 -12.66 6.64 8.89
CA TYR A 170 -11.61 5.65 9.01
C TYR A 170 -10.54 6.16 9.98
N GLN A 171 -10.03 5.27 10.82
CA GLN A 171 -9.03 5.60 11.84
C GLN A 171 -7.65 5.04 11.52
N ASN A 172 -7.59 4.07 10.63
CA ASN A 172 -6.35 3.51 10.10
C ASN A 172 -6.61 2.82 8.76
N THR A 173 -5.54 2.46 8.08
CA THR A 173 -5.58 1.79 6.79
C THR A 173 -4.73 0.54 6.80
N ARG A 174 -5.19 -0.50 6.11
CA ARG A 174 -4.41 -1.69 5.74
C ARG A 174 -4.44 -1.85 4.24
N LEU A 175 -3.29 -1.66 3.61
CA LEU A 175 -3.12 -1.82 2.17
C LEU A 175 -2.55 -3.21 1.89
N PHE A 176 -3.02 -3.83 0.82
CA PHE A 176 -2.45 -5.04 0.24
C PHE A 176 -2.04 -4.69 -1.18
N ILE A 177 -0.76 -4.79 -1.51
CA ILE A 177 -0.21 -4.39 -2.82
C ILE A 177 0.52 -5.59 -3.40
N GLU A 178 0.04 -6.05 -4.56
CA GLU A 178 0.71 -7.12 -5.29
C GLU A 178 1.73 -6.56 -6.26
N GLU A 179 2.93 -7.17 -6.27
CA GLU A 179 4.01 -6.94 -7.22
C GLU A 179 4.22 -5.44 -7.55
N PRO A 180 4.51 -4.57 -6.56
CA PRO A 180 4.67 -3.14 -6.80
C PRO A 180 5.80 -2.83 -7.80
N GLU A 181 6.72 -3.75 -8.00
CA GLU A 181 7.86 -3.66 -8.92
C GLU A 181 7.51 -3.71 -10.40
N GLN A 182 6.30 -4.12 -10.78
CA GLN A 182 5.95 -4.32 -12.19
C GLN A 182 6.26 -3.11 -13.05
N ASN A 183 6.99 -3.37 -14.16
CA ASN A 183 7.39 -2.36 -15.15
C ASN A 183 8.28 -1.22 -14.60
N LEU A 184 8.94 -1.41 -13.45
CA LEU A 184 9.79 -0.42 -12.82
C LEU A 184 11.28 -0.81 -12.85
N PHE A 185 12.13 0.18 -13.11
CA PHE A 185 13.56 0.07 -12.88
C PHE A 185 13.88 0.00 -11.38
N PRO A 186 15.00 -0.61 -10.97
CA PRO A 186 15.38 -0.78 -9.56
C PRO A 186 15.34 0.51 -8.72
N GLU A 187 15.80 1.62 -9.29
CA GLU A 187 15.78 2.93 -8.61
C GLU A 187 14.34 3.41 -8.32
N SER A 188 13.42 3.19 -9.27
CA SER A 188 12.00 3.52 -9.09
C SER A 188 11.33 2.60 -8.08
N GLN A 189 11.75 1.33 -7.98
CA GLN A 189 11.26 0.41 -6.97
C GLN A 189 11.63 0.88 -5.57
N GLN A 190 12.88 1.32 -5.36
CA GLN A 190 13.33 1.89 -4.10
C GLN A 190 12.55 3.17 -3.74
N ALA A 191 12.39 4.08 -4.70
CA ALA A 191 11.63 5.31 -4.50
C ALA A 191 10.16 5.03 -4.15
N LEU A 192 9.55 4.01 -4.78
CA LEU A 192 8.17 3.59 -4.49
C LEU A 192 8.03 3.04 -3.07
N ILE A 193 8.95 2.19 -2.60
CA ILE A 193 8.95 1.67 -1.24
C ILE A 193 9.12 2.80 -0.22
N ASN A 194 10.04 3.74 -0.46
CA ASN A 194 10.19 4.92 0.39
C ASN A 194 8.87 5.70 0.50
N PHE A 195 8.19 5.94 -0.62
CA PHE A 195 6.89 6.62 -0.66
C PHE A 195 5.83 5.84 0.13
N ILE A 196 5.66 4.53 -0.11
CA ILE A 196 4.64 3.71 0.57
C ILE A 196 4.86 3.76 2.08
N VAL A 197 6.09 3.54 2.54
CA VAL A 197 6.44 3.52 3.96
C VAL A 197 6.23 4.90 4.60
N GLU A 198 6.64 5.97 3.92
CA GLU A 198 6.42 7.33 4.39
C GLU A 198 4.93 7.62 4.58
N ARG A 199 4.08 7.18 3.65
CA ARG A 199 2.63 7.35 3.72
C ARG A 199 2.01 6.56 4.88
N ILE A 200 2.40 5.29 5.08
CA ILE A 200 1.94 4.45 6.19
C ILE A 200 2.35 5.04 7.54
N ASN A 201 3.60 5.47 7.68
CA ASN A 201 4.09 6.11 8.90
C ASN A 201 3.39 7.43 9.19
N THR A 202 3.10 8.22 8.15
CA THR A 202 2.37 9.48 8.29
C THR A 202 0.93 9.24 8.72
N ALA A 203 0.24 8.26 8.11
CA ALA A 203 -1.11 7.86 8.50
C ALA A 203 -1.17 7.43 9.97
N THR A 204 -0.23 6.60 10.40
CA THR A 204 -0.12 6.16 11.80
C THR A 204 0.05 7.32 12.77
N ARG A 205 0.91 8.29 12.44
CA ARG A 205 1.11 9.49 13.28
C ARG A 205 -0.10 10.40 13.29
N GLN A 206 -0.73 10.60 12.13
CA GLN A 206 -1.89 11.49 12.00
C GLN A 206 -3.09 10.99 12.80
N THR A 207 -3.34 9.70 12.78
CA THR A 207 -4.53 9.11 13.43
C THR A 207 -4.25 8.60 14.86
N GLY A 208 -2.97 8.43 15.23
CA GLY A 208 -2.57 7.76 16.47
C GLY A 208 -2.91 6.25 16.48
N LYS A 209 -3.28 5.68 15.33
CA LYS A 209 -3.63 4.26 15.15
C LYS A 209 -2.72 3.61 14.12
N PRO A 210 -2.25 2.38 14.35
CA PRO A 210 -1.32 1.72 13.44
C PRO A 210 -1.98 1.44 12.08
N SER A 211 -1.47 2.05 11.03
CA SER A 211 -1.70 1.66 9.64
C SER A 211 -0.64 0.67 9.20
N SER A 212 -0.95 -0.17 8.22
CA SER A 212 -0.02 -1.19 7.74
C SER A 212 -0.15 -1.45 6.25
N VAL A 213 0.89 -2.02 5.66
CA VAL A 213 0.89 -2.51 4.28
C VAL A 213 1.39 -3.95 4.25
N VAL A 214 0.78 -4.78 3.42
CA VAL A 214 1.26 -6.10 3.03
C VAL A 214 1.65 -6.03 1.57
N ILE A 215 2.85 -6.46 1.24
CA ILE A 215 3.38 -6.45 -0.12
C ILE A 215 3.77 -7.87 -0.49
N THR A 216 3.30 -8.34 -1.65
CA THR A 216 3.85 -9.54 -2.30
C THR A 216 4.80 -9.11 -3.40
N THR A 217 5.95 -9.78 -3.51
CA THR A 217 6.99 -9.40 -4.49
C THR A 217 7.83 -10.59 -4.91
N HIS A 218 8.33 -10.53 -6.14
CA HIS A 218 9.37 -11.41 -6.68
C HIS A 218 10.70 -10.66 -6.92
N SER A 219 10.78 -9.38 -6.48
CA SER A 219 11.93 -8.53 -6.75
C SER A 219 12.92 -8.48 -5.56
N PRO A 220 14.19 -8.86 -5.77
CA PRO A 220 15.22 -8.66 -4.76
C PRO A 220 15.46 -7.16 -4.45
N TYR A 221 15.14 -6.26 -5.39
CA TYR A 221 15.29 -4.82 -5.18
C TYR A 221 14.27 -4.26 -4.19
N ILE A 222 13.06 -4.83 -4.12
CA ILE A 222 12.07 -4.49 -3.10
C ILE A 222 12.59 -4.87 -1.71
N ILE A 223 13.15 -6.07 -1.56
CA ILE A 223 13.76 -6.51 -0.29
C ILE A 223 14.93 -5.61 0.08
N THR A 224 15.81 -5.30 -0.88
CA THR A 224 16.95 -4.40 -0.66
C THR A 224 16.48 -3.00 -0.24
N ALA A 225 15.40 -2.48 -0.84
CA ALA A 225 14.81 -1.20 -0.44
C ALA A 225 14.36 -1.22 1.03
N PHE A 226 13.65 -2.25 1.47
CA PHE A 226 13.28 -2.40 2.88
C PHE A 226 14.50 -2.52 3.80
N ASN A 227 15.53 -3.26 3.40
CA ASN A 227 16.78 -3.39 4.16
C ASN A 227 17.51 -2.05 4.34
N VAL A 228 17.44 -1.16 3.34
CA VAL A 228 17.96 0.22 3.49
C VAL A 228 17.20 0.97 4.58
N LEU A 229 15.85 0.86 4.62
CA LEU A 229 15.01 1.55 5.63
C LEU A 229 15.22 0.98 7.03
N LEU A 230 15.38 -0.33 7.17
CA LEU A 230 15.71 -1.00 8.44
C LEU A 230 17.08 -0.57 8.96
N LYS A 231 18.07 -0.51 8.06
CA LYS A 231 19.43 -0.06 8.42
C LYS A 231 19.44 1.41 8.82
N ALA A 232 18.61 2.24 8.16
CA ALA A 232 18.44 3.65 8.52
C ALA A 232 17.92 3.82 9.95
N ALA A 233 17.04 2.95 10.46
CA ALA A 233 16.57 3.00 11.85
C ALA A 233 17.67 2.75 12.89
N ARG A 234 18.73 2.04 12.52
CA ARG A 234 19.91 1.88 13.36
C ARG A 234 20.86 3.07 13.26
N ALA A 235 21.08 3.57 12.03
CA ALA A 235 21.93 4.71 11.76
C ALA A 235 21.38 5.99 12.39
N GLU A 236 20.07 6.20 12.39
CA GLU A 236 19.40 7.34 13.02
C GLU A 236 19.75 7.49 14.50
N LYS A 237 19.92 6.38 15.23
CA LYS A 237 20.32 6.39 16.65
C LYS A 237 21.75 6.85 16.88
N ILE A 238 22.59 6.83 15.84
CA ILE A 238 23.99 7.23 15.89
C ILE A 238 24.14 8.68 15.40
N ASP A 239 23.62 8.98 14.20
CA ASP A 239 23.63 10.29 13.60
C ASP A 239 22.38 10.48 12.73
N ALA A 240 21.39 11.17 13.28
CA ALA A 240 20.11 11.41 12.62
C ALA A 240 20.27 12.33 11.39
N ASP A 241 21.09 13.39 11.49
CA ASP A 241 21.25 14.36 10.40
C ASP A 241 21.96 13.74 9.20
N ALA A 242 22.97 12.90 9.42
CA ALA A 242 23.61 12.15 8.36
C ALA A 242 22.67 11.14 7.72
N THR A 243 21.86 10.45 8.54
CA THR A 243 20.88 9.44 8.06
C THR A 243 19.81 10.08 7.17
N TYR A 244 19.28 11.24 7.54
CA TYR A 244 18.22 11.91 6.78
C TYR A 244 18.67 12.48 5.43
N LYS A 245 19.98 12.56 5.19
CA LYS A 245 20.52 12.87 3.86
C LYS A 245 20.47 11.69 2.90
N VAL A 246 20.33 10.47 3.44
CA VAL A 246 20.32 9.22 2.66
C VAL A 246 18.89 8.68 2.51
N VAL A 247 18.09 8.74 3.57
CA VAL A 247 16.73 8.21 3.61
C VAL A 247 15.77 9.26 4.19
N PRO A 248 14.59 9.49 3.59
CA PRO A 248 13.61 10.39 4.18
C PRO A 248 13.25 9.98 5.62
N LYS A 249 13.28 10.91 6.55
CA LYS A 249 12.97 10.67 7.98
C LYS A 249 11.70 9.85 8.20
N ASN A 250 10.68 10.14 7.39
CA ASN A 250 9.37 9.51 7.52
C ASN A 250 9.30 8.09 6.93
N ALA A 251 10.31 7.67 6.16
CA ALA A 251 10.38 6.34 5.55
C ALA A 251 11.13 5.31 6.40
N ILE A 252 11.65 5.69 7.57
CA ILE A 252 12.40 4.79 8.44
C ILE A 252 11.45 3.79 9.12
N ILE A 253 11.88 2.51 9.18
CA ILE A 253 11.12 1.40 9.79
C ILE A 253 11.94 0.77 10.90
N PRO A 254 11.46 0.71 12.16
CA PRO A 254 12.04 -0.13 13.18
C PRO A 254 11.92 -1.62 12.83
N PHE A 255 12.94 -2.42 13.14
CA PHE A 255 12.92 -3.86 12.86
C PHE A 255 11.75 -4.60 13.54
N SER A 256 11.28 -4.10 14.69
CA SER A 256 10.10 -4.62 15.38
C SER A 256 8.80 -4.55 14.57
N ASP A 257 8.73 -3.62 13.62
CA ASP A 257 7.50 -3.26 12.92
C ASP A 257 7.36 -3.95 11.56
N ILE A 258 8.37 -4.76 11.18
CA ILE A 258 8.34 -5.53 9.92
C ILE A 258 8.15 -7.03 10.19
N ARG A 259 7.54 -7.70 9.22
CA ARG A 259 7.49 -9.16 9.10
C ARG A 259 7.76 -9.51 7.66
N ALA A 260 8.56 -10.55 7.42
CA ALA A 260 8.87 -11.03 6.09
C ALA A 260 8.82 -12.55 6.05
N PHE A 261 8.16 -13.09 5.03
CA PHE A 261 7.97 -14.51 4.84
C PHE A 261 8.23 -14.89 3.40
N TYR A 262 8.84 -16.05 3.21
CA TYR A 262 8.98 -16.72 1.93
C TYR A 262 7.94 -17.84 1.82
N ILE A 263 7.29 -17.95 0.67
CA ILE A 263 6.37 -19.05 0.38
C ILE A 263 7.20 -20.15 -0.28
N THR A 264 7.35 -21.29 0.40
CA THR A 264 8.12 -22.43 -0.12
C THR A 264 7.37 -23.16 -1.21
N ASP A 265 8.06 -24.00 -1.98
CA ASP A 265 7.46 -24.87 -3.01
C ASP A 265 6.37 -25.79 -2.46
N GLU A 266 6.42 -26.09 -1.17
CA GLU A 266 5.41 -26.87 -0.46
C GLU A 266 4.19 -26.05 -0.03
N GLY A 267 4.16 -24.75 -0.32
CA GLY A 267 3.08 -23.83 0.06
C GLY A 267 3.08 -23.46 1.55
N THR A 268 4.22 -23.56 2.23
CA THR A 268 4.38 -23.14 3.62
C THR A 268 5.07 -21.78 3.72
N LEU A 269 4.84 -21.07 4.84
CA LEU A 269 5.49 -19.79 5.12
C LEU A 269 6.76 -20.03 5.94
N SER A 270 7.91 -19.59 5.41
CA SER A 270 9.19 -19.53 6.13
C SER A 270 9.49 -18.09 6.51
N ASN A 271 9.82 -17.85 7.78
CA ASN A 271 10.25 -16.53 8.23
C ASN A 271 11.68 -16.28 7.73
N ILE A 272 11.87 -15.19 7.00
CA ILE A 272 13.15 -14.80 6.41
C ILE A 272 13.78 -13.56 7.09
N LEU A 273 13.32 -13.21 8.29
CA LEU A 273 13.96 -12.15 9.07
C LEU A 273 15.22 -12.70 9.74
N ASP A 274 16.33 -12.01 9.54
CA ASP A 274 17.58 -12.23 10.26
C ASP A 274 17.62 -11.29 11.48
N GLU A 275 17.46 -11.87 12.68
CA GLU A 275 17.42 -11.11 13.94
C GLU A 275 18.80 -10.59 14.36
N GLU A 276 19.89 -11.26 13.94
CA GLU A 276 21.24 -10.89 14.32
C GLU A 276 21.66 -9.61 13.61
N VAL A 277 21.47 -9.54 12.30
CA VAL A 277 21.79 -8.35 11.50
C VAL A 277 20.62 -7.37 11.38
N GLN A 278 19.41 -7.76 11.83
CA GLN A 278 18.16 -6.99 11.76
C GLN A 278 17.81 -6.57 10.33
N MET A 279 17.78 -7.54 9.43
CA MET A 279 17.48 -7.36 8.01
C MET A 279 16.56 -8.49 7.51
N ILE A 280 16.03 -8.31 6.31
CA ILE A 280 15.33 -9.37 5.58
C ILE A 280 16.38 -10.17 4.81
N GLY A 281 16.40 -11.49 4.97
CA GLY A 281 17.20 -12.39 4.16
C GLY A 281 16.73 -12.41 2.71
N GLY A 282 17.65 -12.58 1.77
CA GLY A 282 17.39 -12.58 0.34
C GLY A 282 17.87 -13.84 -0.38
N MET A 283 18.43 -14.81 0.37
CA MET A 283 19.06 -16.00 -0.23
C MET A 283 18.09 -16.83 -1.09
N GLU A 284 16.81 -16.89 -0.71
CA GLU A 284 15.79 -17.63 -1.44
C GLU A 284 15.44 -17.00 -2.80
N LEU A 285 15.66 -15.69 -2.98
CA LEU A 285 15.47 -15.01 -4.26
C LEU A 285 16.73 -15.07 -5.15
N ASP A 286 17.90 -15.29 -4.57
CA ASP A 286 19.16 -15.40 -5.31
C ASP A 286 19.34 -16.75 -6.01
N HIS A 287 18.56 -17.79 -5.66
CA HIS A 287 18.63 -19.09 -6.34
C HIS A 287 18.43 -19.01 -7.85
N ALA A 288 17.68 -18.03 -8.35
CA ALA A 288 17.56 -17.83 -9.80
C ALA A 288 18.90 -17.38 -10.42
N SER A 289 19.69 -16.60 -9.69
CA SER A 289 21.04 -16.19 -10.09
C SER A 289 22.00 -17.39 -10.07
N ASP A 290 21.94 -18.23 -9.02
CA ASP A 290 22.76 -19.43 -8.89
C ASP A 290 22.53 -20.40 -10.08
N ILE A 291 21.26 -20.63 -10.47
CA ILE A 291 20.93 -21.48 -11.63
C ILE A 291 21.52 -20.92 -12.94
N VAL A 292 21.56 -19.59 -13.10
CA VAL A 292 22.13 -18.95 -14.28
C VAL A 292 23.66 -19.04 -14.23
N GLU A 293 24.29 -18.82 -13.07
CA GLU A 293 25.74 -18.95 -12.88
C GLU A 293 26.22 -20.38 -13.12
N ASP A 294 25.51 -21.39 -12.64
CA ASP A 294 25.79 -22.81 -12.91
C ASP A 294 25.76 -23.11 -14.41
N LYS A 295 24.73 -22.60 -15.13
CA LYS A 295 24.64 -22.74 -16.57
C LYS A 295 25.78 -22.04 -17.32
N LEU A 296 26.16 -20.84 -16.88
CA LEU A 296 27.29 -20.09 -17.42
C LEU A 296 28.60 -20.84 -17.17
N SER A 297 28.80 -21.40 -15.98
CA SER A 297 29.95 -22.24 -15.65
C SER A 297 30.05 -23.44 -16.56
N LEU A 298 28.94 -24.20 -16.71
CA LEU A 298 28.89 -25.35 -17.61
C LEU A 298 29.20 -24.98 -19.07
N LEU A 299 28.70 -23.81 -19.53
CA LEU A 299 28.99 -23.32 -20.89
C LEU A 299 30.46 -22.89 -21.04
N ASN A 300 31.04 -22.28 -20.00
CA ASN A 300 32.45 -21.93 -19.96
C ASN A 300 33.34 -23.19 -20.05
N ASP A 301 32.96 -24.28 -19.34
CA ASP A 301 33.66 -25.55 -19.42
C ASP A 301 33.60 -26.14 -20.85
N VAL A 302 32.47 -25.98 -21.54
CA VAL A 302 32.36 -26.40 -22.95
C VAL A 302 33.23 -25.54 -23.88
N ILE A 303 33.32 -24.23 -23.63
CA ILE A 303 34.06 -23.29 -24.48
C ILE A 303 35.58 -23.43 -24.27
N TYR A 304 35.99 -23.54 -23.02
CA TYR A 304 37.41 -23.48 -22.62
C TYR A 304 37.99 -24.83 -22.22
N GLY A 305 37.16 -25.82 -21.87
CA GLY A 305 37.61 -27.18 -21.50
C GLY A 305 38.02 -28.06 -22.68
N GLN A 306 37.89 -27.59 -23.93
CA GLN A 306 38.40 -28.27 -25.13
C GLN A 306 39.79 -27.78 -25.53
N ALA A 307 40.48 -27.02 -24.69
CA ALA A 307 41.80 -26.43 -24.99
C ALA A 307 42.97 -27.22 -24.36
N GLU A 308 42.82 -28.54 -24.11
CA GLU A 308 43.90 -29.50 -23.80
C GLU A 308 44.04 -30.56 -24.87
#